data_d13150ffb9cf125f6be8e3a91109baa2
#
_entry.id   d13150ffb9cf125f6be8e3a91109baa2
#
_cell.length_a   1.000
_cell.length_b   1.000
_cell.length_c   1.000
_cell.angle_alpha   90.00
_cell.angle_beta   90.00
_cell.angle_gamma   90.00
#
_symmetry.space_group_name_H-M   'P 1'
#
loop_
_entity.id
_entity.type
_entity.pdbx_description
1 polymer ?
#
loop_
_entity_poly.entity_id
_entity_poly.type
_entity_poly.pdbx_seq_one_letter_code
_entity_poly.pdbx_strand_id
1 'polypeptide(L)'
;QGDLLFEVDPERYRVSLEQANAEIAKAEVDLHQLRTDYSGTSVDVAKAKTDISFAQAEYDRQRALVSQGFTTRVRLEAAQHALEVAQAELQTALSDAAKARSALATGRQVPGINPDLALAQAKRDKALLDLNLTQIRAPISGRVSQTARLQVGQMMIAGLPALSIVANDRSWVEANFKESELAKIRPGQRATLEFDAYPDIKLKGHVESIGGGTGSEFS
;
A
#
# COMPACT_ATOMS: atom_id res chain seq x y z
N GLN A 1 16.79 -23.76 3.43
CA GLN A 1 16.13 -22.45 3.58
C GLN A 1 15.65 -21.95 2.23
N GLY A 2 14.42 -21.39 2.15
CA GLY A 2 13.81 -20.91 0.90
C GLY A 2 13.10 -22.00 0.08
N ASP A 3 13.29 -23.26 0.35
CA ASP A 3 12.65 -24.36 -0.36
C ASP A 3 11.12 -24.35 -0.15
N LEU A 4 10.36 -24.66 -1.20
CA LEU A 4 8.91 -24.77 -1.13
C LEU A 4 8.52 -26.00 -0.28
N LEU A 5 7.69 -25.77 0.73
CA LEU A 5 7.20 -26.83 1.61
C LEU A 5 5.85 -27.37 1.15
N PHE A 6 4.93 -26.48 0.86
CA PHE A 6 3.61 -26.79 0.27
C PHE A 6 3.02 -25.53 -0.34
N GLU A 7 1.97 -25.69 -1.13
CA GLU A 7 1.26 -24.61 -1.77
C GLU A 7 -0.23 -24.71 -1.43
N VAL A 8 -0.82 -23.58 -1.10
CA VAL A 8 -2.28 -23.42 -0.96
C VAL A 8 -2.84 -23.12 -2.35
N ASP A 9 -4.03 -23.62 -2.68
CA ASP A 9 -4.67 -23.40 -3.98
C ASP A 9 -4.66 -21.90 -4.32
N PRO A 10 -3.92 -21.47 -5.36
CA PRO A 10 -3.75 -20.06 -5.69
C PRO A 10 -4.90 -19.46 -6.50
N GLU A 11 -5.86 -20.28 -6.99
CA GLU A 11 -6.84 -19.83 -7.99
C GLU A 11 -7.68 -18.65 -7.53
N ARG A 12 -8.21 -18.72 -6.32
CA ARG A 12 -8.99 -17.62 -5.73
C ARG A 12 -8.17 -16.32 -5.57
N TYR A 13 -6.87 -16.44 -5.31
CA TYR A 13 -5.97 -15.30 -5.14
C TYR A 13 -5.58 -14.70 -6.48
N ARG A 14 -5.43 -15.52 -7.54
CA ARG A 14 -5.23 -15.04 -8.91
C ARG A 14 -6.42 -14.22 -9.39
N VAL A 15 -7.65 -14.74 -9.19
CA VAL A 15 -8.88 -14.00 -9.52
C VAL A 15 -8.95 -12.67 -8.76
N SER A 16 -8.59 -12.66 -7.47
CA SER A 16 -8.54 -11.42 -6.68
C SER A 16 -7.51 -10.42 -7.22
N LEU A 17 -6.34 -10.88 -7.68
CA LEU A 17 -5.34 -10.04 -8.32
C LEU A 17 -5.83 -9.47 -9.66
N GLU A 18 -6.50 -10.28 -10.48
CA GLU A 18 -7.11 -9.81 -11.75
C GLU A 18 -8.18 -8.75 -11.51
N GLN A 19 -9.04 -8.94 -10.51
CA GLN A 19 -10.02 -7.93 -10.11
C GLN A 19 -9.34 -6.62 -9.68
N ALA A 20 -8.30 -6.69 -8.88
CA ALA A 20 -7.56 -5.50 -8.45
C ALA A 20 -6.85 -4.79 -9.63
N ASN A 21 -6.34 -5.54 -10.61
CA ASN A 21 -5.79 -4.97 -11.84
C ASN A 21 -6.86 -4.26 -12.68
N ALA A 22 -8.06 -4.82 -12.76
CA ALA A 22 -9.18 -4.18 -13.44
C ALA A 22 -9.63 -2.87 -12.73
N GLU A 23 -9.57 -2.84 -11.39
CA GLU A 23 -9.84 -1.61 -10.62
C GLU A 23 -8.78 -0.52 -10.91
N ILE A 24 -7.51 -0.88 -11.09
CA ILE A 24 -6.46 0.07 -11.50
C ILE A 24 -6.78 0.62 -12.88
N ALA A 25 -7.06 -0.25 -13.86
CA ALA A 25 -7.37 0.19 -15.22
C ALA A 25 -8.58 1.14 -15.25
N LYS A 26 -9.61 0.87 -14.43
CA LYS A 26 -10.74 1.77 -14.26
C LYS A 26 -10.32 3.13 -13.69
N ALA A 27 -9.55 3.13 -12.60
CA ALA A 27 -9.08 4.37 -11.96
C ALA A 27 -8.19 5.20 -12.90
N GLU A 28 -7.41 4.57 -13.77
CA GLU A 28 -6.62 5.25 -14.81
C GLU A 28 -7.49 5.92 -15.87
N VAL A 29 -8.56 5.24 -16.31
CA VAL A 29 -9.54 5.81 -17.26
C VAL A 29 -10.26 7.00 -16.62
N ASP A 30 -10.72 6.87 -15.37
CA ASP A 30 -11.39 7.94 -14.63
C ASP A 30 -10.46 9.15 -14.47
N LEU A 31 -9.18 8.92 -14.13
CA LEU A 31 -8.18 9.97 -14.02
C LEU A 31 -7.90 10.66 -15.37
N HIS A 32 -7.88 9.89 -16.46
CA HIS A 32 -7.73 10.45 -17.81
C HIS A 32 -8.92 11.34 -18.16
N GLN A 33 -10.16 10.93 -17.83
CA GLN A 33 -11.35 11.75 -18.02
C GLN A 33 -11.25 13.07 -17.25
N LEU A 34 -10.88 13.03 -15.96
CA LEU A 34 -10.69 14.23 -15.14
C LEU A 34 -9.64 15.20 -15.72
N ARG A 35 -8.56 14.67 -16.32
CA ARG A 35 -7.54 15.48 -17.01
C ARG A 35 -8.09 16.15 -18.26
N THR A 36 -8.89 15.43 -19.01
CA THR A 36 -9.55 15.94 -20.21
C THR A 36 -10.53 17.07 -19.86
N ASP A 37 -11.34 16.86 -18.81
CA ASP A 37 -12.30 17.85 -18.32
C ASP A 37 -11.56 19.12 -17.85
N TYR A 38 -10.48 18.97 -17.07
CA TYR A 38 -9.66 20.12 -16.66
C TYR A 38 -9.03 20.86 -17.86
N SER A 39 -8.56 20.12 -18.85
CA SER A 39 -8.04 20.73 -20.09
C SER A 39 -9.12 21.54 -20.81
N GLY A 40 -10.35 21.02 -20.88
CA GLY A 40 -11.51 21.73 -21.44
C GLY A 40 -11.77 23.06 -20.73
N THR A 41 -11.81 23.05 -19.39
CA THR A 41 -12.04 24.31 -18.64
C THR A 41 -10.94 25.36 -18.87
N SER A 42 -9.71 24.94 -19.16
CA SER A 42 -8.61 25.86 -19.49
C SER A 42 -8.85 26.61 -20.81
N VAL A 43 -9.49 25.93 -21.77
CA VAL A 43 -9.90 26.52 -23.05
C VAL A 43 -11.05 27.51 -22.83
N ASP A 44 -12.03 27.16 -21.98
CA ASP A 44 -13.13 28.05 -21.64
C ASP A 44 -12.65 29.34 -20.96
N VAL A 45 -11.69 29.23 -20.04
CA VAL A 45 -11.04 30.41 -19.42
C VAL A 45 -10.32 31.28 -20.48
N ALA A 46 -9.61 30.64 -21.42
CA ALA A 46 -8.93 31.38 -22.49
C ALA A 46 -9.93 32.12 -23.40
N LYS A 47 -11.04 31.47 -23.76
CA LYS A 47 -12.14 32.06 -24.53
C LYS A 47 -12.73 33.24 -23.75
N ALA A 48 -13.13 33.08 -22.51
CA ALA A 48 -13.73 34.15 -21.71
C ALA A 48 -12.79 35.36 -21.56
N LYS A 49 -11.48 35.16 -21.46
CA LYS A 49 -10.49 36.26 -21.49
C LYS A 49 -10.50 37.01 -22.82
N THR A 50 -10.62 36.31 -23.93
CA THR A 50 -10.71 36.92 -25.25
C THR A 50 -12.01 37.73 -25.37
N ASP A 51 -13.11 37.20 -24.90
CA ASP A 51 -14.42 37.87 -24.95
C ASP A 51 -14.41 39.16 -24.10
N ILE A 52 -13.78 39.15 -22.91
CA ILE A 52 -13.56 40.37 -22.11
C ILE A 52 -12.73 41.38 -22.90
N SER A 53 -11.64 40.97 -23.55
CA SER A 53 -10.78 41.91 -24.26
C SER A 53 -11.52 42.59 -25.41
N PHE A 54 -12.40 41.86 -26.10
CA PHE A 54 -13.27 42.39 -27.14
C PHE A 54 -14.33 43.34 -26.56
N ALA A 55 -15.04 42.95 -25.49
CA ALA A 55 -16.06 43.77 -24.85
C ALA A 55 -15.45 45.05 -24.26
N GLN A 56 -14.25 44.99 -23.69
CA GLN A 56 -13.53 46.14 -23.17
C GLN A 56 -13.18 47.16 -24.32
N ALA A 57 -12.64 46.62 -25.42
CA ALA A 57 -12.30 47.47 -26.59
C ALA A 57 -13.56 48.16 -27.16
N GLU A 58 -14.69 47.44 -27.18
CA GLU A 58 -15.97 48.03 -27.64
C GLU A 58 -16.49 49.11 -26.69
N TYR A 59 -16.46 48.85 -25.37
CA TYR A 59 -16.82 49.84 -24.36
C TYR A 59 -15.95 51.10 -24.48
N ASP A 60 -14.65 50.99 -24.59
CA ASP A 60 -13.73 52.13 -24.72
C ASP A 60 -14.00 52.91 -26.00
N ARG A 61 -14.30 52.23 -27.10
CA ARG A 61 -14.69 52.84 -28.38
C ARG A 61 -15.97 53.64 -28.22
N GLN A 62 -17.04 53.05 -27.66
CA GLN A 62 -18.31 53.70 -27.47
C GLN A 62 -18.21 54.91 -26.52
N ARG A 63 -17.38 54.79 -25.46
CA ARG A 63 -17.06 55.86 -24.54
C ARG A 63 -16.41 57.07 -25.22
N ALA A 64 -15.44 56.82 -26.10
CA ALA A 64 -14.78 57.85 -26.89
C ALA A 64 -15.74 58.53 -27.87
N LEU A 65 -16.62 57.74 -28.56
CA LEU A 65 -17.59 58.27 -29.51
C LEU A 65 -18.71 59.10 -28.82
N VAL A 66 -19.13 58.74 -27.64
CA VAL A 66 -20.13 59.54 -26.83
C VAL A 66 -19.51 60.90 -26.48
N SER A 67 -18.25 60.95 -26.05
CA SER A 67 -17.59 62.23 -25.70
C SER A 67 -17.46 63.19 -26.86
N GLN A 68 -17.45 62.66 -28.11
CA GLN A 68 -17.42 63.43 -29.35
C GLN A 68 -18.81 63.67 -29.97
N GLY A 69 -19.90 63.18 -29.36
CA GLY A 69 -21.26 63.32 -29.85
C GLY A 69 -21.64 62.41 -31.04
N PHE A 70 -20.80 61.40 -31.38
CA PHE A 70 -21.03 60.54 -32.53
C PHE A 70 -21.85 59.27 -32.23
N THR A 71 -22.22 59.02 -30.97
CA THR A 71 -23.04 57.85 -30.57
C THR A 71 -23.94 58.23 -29.39
N THR A 72 -24.89 57.37 -29.06
CA THR A 72 -25.88 57.61 -28.01
C THR A 72 -25.44 57.02 -26.68
N ARG A 73 -25.96 57.56 -25.53
CA ARG A 73 -25.73 56.98 -24.20
C ARG A 73 -26.22 55.52 -24.10
N VAL A 74 -27.33 55.20 -24.78
CA VAL A 74 -27.89 53.83 -24.79
C VAL A 74 -26.88 52.80 -25.36
N ARG A 75 -26.12 53.19 -26.39
CA ARG A 75 -25.07 52.33 -26.92
C ARG A 75 -23.91 52.17 -25.99
N LEU A 76 -23.53 53.21 -25.24
CA LEU A 76 -22.49 53.09 -24.20
C LEU A 76 -22.94 52.16 -23.07
N GLU A 77 -24.18 52.32 -22.58
CA GLU A 77 -24.76 51.47 -21.54
C GLU A 77 -24.84 50.01 -22.00
N ALA A 78 -25.21 49.73 -23.23
CA ALA A 78 -25.23 48.40 -23.80
C ALA A 78 -23.82 47.79 -23.87
N ALA A 79 -22.79 48.56 -24.24
CA ALA A 79 -21.40 48.11 -24.27
C ALA A 79 -20.85 47.87 -22.86
N GLN A 80 -21.26 48.70 -21.87
CA GLN A 80 -20.92 48.49 -20.46
C GLN A 80 -21.53 47.18 -19.95
N HIS A 81 -22.83 46.96 -20.19
CA HIS A 81 -23.47 45.71 -19.81
C HIS A 81 -22.82 44.48 -20.45
N ALA A 82 -22.45 44.56 -21.76
CA ALA A 82 -21.76 43.46 -22.40
C ALA A 82 -20.41 43.16 -21.74
N LEU A 83 -19.66 44.18 -21.29
CA LEU A 83 -18.41 43.98 -20.56
C LEU A 83 -18.66 43.32 -19.18
N GLU A 84 -19.71 43.77 -18.45
CA GLU A 84 -20.06 43.17 -17.17
C GLU A 84 -20.46 41.69 -17.30
N VAL A 85 -21.21 41.36 -18.35
CA VAL A 85 -21.55 39.95 -18.69
C VAL A 85 -20.29 39.12 -18.98
N ALA A 86 -19.40 39.63 -19.81
CA ALA A 86 -18.16 38.93 -20.14
C ALA A 86 -17.27 38.72 -18.89
N GLN A 87 -17.24 39.68 -17.97
CA GLN A 87 -16.53 39.56 -16.69
C GLN A 87 -17.14 38.46 -15.79
N ALA A 88 -18.47 38.39 -15.74
CA ALA A 88 -19.20 37.36 -14.99
C ALA A 88 -18.94 35.95 -15.58
N GLU A 89 -18.91 35.83 -16.91
CA GLU A 89 -18.57 34.58 -17.62
C GLU A 89 -17.15 34.13 -17.29
N LEU A 90 -16.15 35.03 -17.28
CA LEU A 90 -14.80 34.67 -16.85
C LEU A 90 -14.78 34.16 -15.42
N GLN A 91 -15.50 34.80 -14.50
CA GLN A 91 -15.56 34.35 -13.10
C GLN A 91 -16.16 32.94 -13.00
N THR A 92 -17.18 32.64 -13.80
CA THR A 92 -17.78 31.30 -13.89
C THR A 92 -16.77 30.28 -14.41
N ALA A 93 -16.09 30.58 -15.54
CA ALA A 93 -15.09 29.71 -16.12
C ALA A 93 -13.90 29.45 -15.16
N LEU A 94 -13.46 30.45 -14.40
CA LEU A 94 -12.42 30.30 -13.38
C LEU A 94 -12.87 29.39 -12.23
N SER A 95 -14.14 29.52 -11.81
CA SER A 95 -14.72 28.67 -10.76
C SER A 95 -14.82 27.21 -11.21
N ASP A 96 -15.20 26.98 -12.45
CA ASP A 96 -15.28 25.62 -13.02
C ASP A 96 -13.89 24.99 -13.23
N ALA A 97 -12.90 25.78 -13.66
CA ALA A 97 -11.52 25.35 -13.70
C ALA A 97 -10.97 25.01 -12.31
N ALA A 98 -11.33 25.76 -11.29
CA ALA A 98 -10.93 25.48 -9.90
C ALA A 98 -11.57 24.17 -9.39
N LYS A 99 -12.86 23.91 -9.70
CA LYS A 99 -13.52 22.64 -9.38
C LYS A 99 -12.84 21.45 -10.08
N ALA A 100 -12.63 21.56 -11.39
CA ALA A 100 -11.97 20.50 -12.18
C ALA A 100 -10.54 20.23 -11.67
N ARG A 101 -9.79 21.29 -11.32
CA ARG A 101 -8.47 21.16 -10.69
C ARG A 101 -8.54 20.45 -9.33
N SER A 102 -9.57 20.75 -8.54
CA SER A 102 -9.75 20.11 -7.23
C SER A 102 -10.05 18.62 -7.37
N ALA A 103 -10.78 18.20 -8.40
CA ALA A 103 -11.03 16.80 -8.70
C ALA A 103 -9.76 16.03 -9.10
N LEU A 104 -8.78 16.73 -9.69
CA LEU A 104 -7.45 16.17 -9.98
C LEU A 104 -6.51 16.16 -8.76
N ALA A 105 -6.91 16.76 -7.63
CA ALA A 105 -6.03 16.99 -6.50
C ALA A 105 -5.44 15.67 -5.98
N THR A 106 -4.14 15.68 -5.82
CA THR A 106 -3.38 14.61 -5.21
C THR A 106 -3.51 14.70 -3.69
N GLY A 107 -3.74 13.56 -3.03
CA GLY A 107 -3.85 13.53 -1.57
C GLY A 107 -2.59 14.08 -0.88
N ARG A 108 -2.77 14.69 0.30
CA ARG A 108 -1.64 15.24 1.10
C ARG A 108 -0.67 14.13 1.54
N GLN A 109 -1.15 12.90 1.71
CA GLN A 109 -0.37 11.75 2.20
C GLN A 109 0.42 11.04 1.09
N VAL A 110 -0.04 11.14 -0.17
CA VAL A 110 0.65 10.58 -1.34
C VAL A 110 0.73 11.67 -2.41
N PRO A 111 1.70 12.59 -2.30
CA PRO A 111 1.85 13.70 -3.25
C PRO A 111 2.07 13.19 -4.67
N GLY A 112 1.34 13.74 -5.62
CA GLY A 112 1.50 13.43 -7.04
C GLY A 112 0.63 12.27 -7.55
N ILE A 113 -0.09 11.54 -6.68
CA ILE A 113 -0.96 10.42 -7.06
C ILE A 113 -2.42 10.74 -6.70
N ASN A 114 -3.33 10.48 -7.64
CA ASN A 114 -4.77 10.56 -7.36
C ASN A 114 -5.15 9.53 -6.29
N PRO A 115 -5.97 9.90 -5.28
CA PRO A 115 -6.33 9.00 -4.18
C PRO A 115 -7.01 7.69 -4.62
N ASP A 116 -7.87 7.74 -5.64
CA ASP A 116 -8.56 6.55 -6.14
C ASP A 116 -7.59 5.59 -6.82
N LEU A 117 -6.65 6.12 -7.60
CA LEU A 117 -5.58 5.31 -8.20
C LEU A 117 -4.66 4.72 -7.11
N ALA A 118 -4.31 5.50 -6.08
CA ALA A 118 -3.50 5.01 -4.95
C ALA A 118 -4.22 3.88 -4.19
N LEU A 119 -5.53 4.01 -3.97
CA LEU A 119 -6.34 2.98 -3.34
C LEU A 119 -6.39 1.70 -4.17
N ALA A 120 -6.59 1.81 -5.48
CA ALA A 120 -6.60 0.68 -6.39
C ALA A 120 -5.23 -0.04 -6.42
N GLN A 121 -4.12 0.71 -6.43
CA GLN A 121 -2.77 0.17 -6.34
C GLN A 121 -2.54 -0.58 -5.02
N ALA A 122 -2.96 -0.02 -3.89
CA ALA A 122 -2.85 -0.67 -2.58
C ALA A 122 -3.65 -1.99 -2.52
N LYS A 123 -4.81 -2.05 -3.13
CA LYS A 123 -5.61 -3.29 -3.26
C LYS A 123 -4.87 -4.34 -4.09
N ARG A 124 -4.26 -3.94 -5.22
CA ARG A 124 -3.46 -4.85 -6.06
C ARG A 124 -2.26 -5.38 -5.30
N ASP A 125 -1.55 -4.52 -4.56
CA ASP A 125 -0.37 -4.92 -3.79
C ASP A 125 -0.75 -5.91 -2.67
N LYS A 126 -1.90 -5.69 -2.03
CA LYS A 126 -2.46 -6.66 -1.08
C LYS A 126 -2.78 -7.99 -1.75
N ALA A 127 -3.48 -7.99 -2.89
CA ALA A 127 -3.83 -9.22 -3.61
C ALA A 127 -2.58 -9.99 -4.08
N LEU A 128 -1.54 -9.26 -4.50
CA LEU A 128 -0.24 -9.84 -4.87
C LEU A 128 0.47 -10.46 -3.66
N LEU A 129 0.43 -9.79 -2.51
CA LEU A 129 0.97 -10.33 -1.26
C LEU A 129 0.24 -11.61 -0.86
N ASP A 130 -1.10 -11.60 -0.88
CA ASP A 130 -1.92 -12.76 -0.55
C ASP A 130 -1.65 -13.95 -1.49
N LEU A 131 -1.44 -13.68 -2.79
CA LEU A 131 -1.04 -14.70 -3.76
C LEU A 131 0.36 -15.25 -3.46
N ASN A 132 1.33 -14.40 -3.13
CA ASN A 132 2.67 -14.85 -2.77
C ASN A 132 2.67 -15.71 -1.50
N LEU A 133 1.78 -15.40 -0.56
CA LEU A 133 1.62 -16.15 0.68
C LEU A 133 0.97 -17.53 0.50
N THR A 134 0.47 -17.88 -0.71
CA THR A 134 0.05 -19.24 -1.02
C THR A 134 1.22 -20.21 -1.07
N GLN A 135 2.42 -19.74 -1.35
CA GLN A 135 3.64 -20.55 -1.40
C GLN A 135 4.36 -20.51 -0.04
N ILE A 136 4.18 -21.54 0.74
CA ILE A 136 4.82 -21.66 2.05
C ILE A 136 6.24 -22.20 1.89
N ARG A 137 7.23 -21.38 2.19
CA ARG A 137 8.65 -21.71 2.07
C ARG A 137 9.33 -21.86 3.42
N ALA A 138 10.40 -22.66 3.47
CA ALA A 138 11.17 -22.92 4.67
C ALA A 138 11.89 -21.65 5.17
N PRO A 139 11.57 -21.11 6.35
CA PRO A 139 12.23 -19.91 6.88
C PRO A 139 13.67 -20.20 7.35
N ILE A 140 13.95 -21.44 7.75
CA ILE A 140 15.25 -21.88 8.24
C ILE A 140 15.68 -23.18 7.53
N SER A 141 16.98 -23.46 7.57
CA SER A 141 17.52 -24.77 7.18
C SER A 141 17.27 -25.79 8.28
N GLY A 142 16.80 -26.99 7.93
CA GLY A 142 16.51 -28.02 8.92
C GLY A 142 15.77 -29.21 8.32
N ARG A 143 15.35 -30.12 9.16
CA ARG A 143 14.55 -31.29 8.81
C ARG A 143 13.08 -31.03 9.09
N VAL A 144 12.23 -31.25 8.07
CA VAL A 144 10.76 -31.16 8.25
C VAL A 144 10.27 -32.33 9.10
N SER A 145 9.42 -32.04 10.06
CA SER A 145 8.80 -33.01 10.97
C SER A 145 7.28 -32.82 10.95
N GLN A 146 6.53 -33.83 11.43
CA GLN A 146 5.06 -33.84 11.51
C GLN A 146 4.35 -33.73 10.15
N THR A 147 4.97 -34.21 9.08
CA THR A 147 4.39 -34.17 7.72
C THR A 147 3.12 -35.03 7.56
N ALA A 148 2.88 -36.01 8.45
CA ALA A 148 1.70 -36.88 8.40
C ALA A 148 0.36 -36.12 8.58
N ARG A 149 0.42 -34.88 9.09
CA ARG A 149 -0.77 -34.03 9.24
C ARG A 149 -1.10 -33.22 7.99
N LEU A 150 -0.19 -33.15 7.02
CA LEU A 150 -0.36 -32.39 5.81
C LEU A 150 -0.80 -33.29 4.67
N GLN A 151 -2.06 -33.14 4.23
CA GLN A 151 -2.63 -33.93 3.14
C GLN A 151 -3.07 -33.01 1.99
N VAL A 152 -2.94 -33.50 0.76
CA VAL A 152 -3.43 -32.77 -0.43
C VAL A 152 -4.95 -32.68 -0.37
N GLY A 153 -5.47 -31.47 -0.61
CA GLY A 153 -6.91 -31.17 -0.49
C GLY A 153 -7.40 -30.84 0.92
N GLN A 154 -6.50 -30.83 1.90
CA GLN A 154 -6.84 -30.43 3.28
C GLN A 154 -7.12 -28.93 3.36
N MET A 155 -8.16 -28.56 4.12
CA MET A 155 -8.40 -27.16 4.48
C MET A 155 -7.37 -26.68 5.51
N MET A 156 -6.66 -25.59 5.18
CA MET A 156 -5.72 -24.93 6.08
C MET A 156 -6.39 -23.79 6.81
N ILE A 157 -6.18 -23.73 8.13
CA ILE A 157 -6.70 -22.66 8.98
C ILE A 157 -5.53 -21.77 9.39
N ALA A 158 -5.68 -20.46 9.14
CA ALA A 158 -4.66 -19.48 9.55
C ALA A 158 -4.47 -19.51 11.07
N GLY A 159 -3.18 -19.50 11.49
CA GLY A 159 -2.83 -19.56 12.92
C GLY A 159 -2.63 -20.95 13.48
N LEU A 160 -2.96 -22.02 12.77
CA LEU A 160 -2.65 -23.39 13.18
C LEU A 160 -1.32 -23.88 12.58
N PRO A 161 -0.47 -24.57 13.36
CA PRO A 161 0.78 -25.12 12.86
C PRO A 161 0.52 -26.28 11.87
N ALA A 162 1.05 -26.15 10.65
CA ALA A 162 0.94 -27.16 9.60
C ALA A 162 2.02 -28.23 9.70
N LEU A 163 3.25 -27.82 10.00
CA LEU A 163 4.43 -28.66 10.11
C LEU A 163 5.46 -27.98 11.03
N SER A 164 6.46 -28.73 11.44
CA SER A 164 7.59 -28.23 12.24
C SER A 164 8.90 -28.39 11.47
N ILE A 165 9.81 -27.44 11.61
CA ILE A 165 11.16 -27.54 11.09
C ILE A 165 12.14 -27.60 12.27
N VAL A 166 12.87 -28.67 12.36
CA VAL A 166 13.94 -28.86 13.36
C VAL A 166 15.24 -28.37 12.73
N ALA A 167 15.79 -27.29 13.30
CA ALA A 167 17.08 -26.76 12.84
C ALA A 167 18.21 -27.78 13.09
N ASN A 168 19.14 -27.89 12.14
CA ASN A 168 20.26 -28.83 12.26
C ASN A 168 21.53 -28.20 12.85
N ASP A 169 21.55 -26.88 12.98
CA ASP A 169 22.74 -26.10 13.31
C ASP A 169 23.00 -25.90 14.81
N ARG A 170 21.96 -26.07 15.62
CA ARG A 170 22.04 -25.92 17.08
C ARG A 170 21.24 -27.00 17.77
N SER A 171 21.92 -27.83 18.53
CA SER A 171 21.30 -28.79 19.44
C SER A 171 21.68 -28.42 20.87
N TRP A 172 20.71 -28.37 21.74
CA TRP A 172 20.95 -28.19 23.17
C TRP A 172 20.31 -29.34 23.95
N VAL A 173 20.82 -29.58 25.15
CA VAL A 173 20.28 -30.54 26.06
C VAL A 173 19.89 -29.80 27.33
N GLU A 174 18.67 -29.99 27.75
CA GLU A 174 18.20 -29.51 29.05
C GLU A 174 18.43 -30.59 30.11
N ALA A 175 19.20 -30.27 31.15
CA ALA A 175 19.50 -31.17 32.22
C ALA A 175 18.93 -30.61 33.53
N ASN A 176 18.10 -31.39 34.19
CA ASN A 176 17.52 -31.03 35.48
C ASN A 176 18.43 -31.47 36.65
N PHE A 177 18.99 -30.48 37.33
CA PHE A 177 19.83 -30.70 38.52
C PHE A 177 19.08 -30.32 39.81
N LYS A 178 19.47 -30.94 40.91
CA LYS A 178 18.99 -30.53 42.23
C LYS A 178 19.56 -29.14 42.55
N GLU A 179 18.80 -28.33 43.28
CA GLU A 179 19.21 -26.98 43.68
C GLU A 179 20.59 -26.96 44.37
N SER A 180 20.87 -27.96 45.20
CA SER A 180 22.16 -28.12 45.89
C SER A 180 23.36 -28.33 44.97
N GLU A 181 23.12 -28.78 43.74
CA GLU A 181 24.15 -29.04 42.73
C GLU A 181 24.39 -27.82 41.83
N LEU A 182 23.35 -26.99 41.63
CA LEU A 182 23.41 -25.78 40.81
C LEU A 182 24.44 -24.77 41.29
N ALA A 183 24.72 -24.72 42.60
CA ALA A 183 25.71 -23.83 43.19
C ALA A 183 27.13 -24.00 42.60
N LYS A 184 27.44 -25.18 42.05
CA LYS A 184 28.74 -25.51 41.44
C LYS A 184 28.78 -25.36 39.92
N ILE A 185 27.66 -25.11 39.28
CA ILE A 185 27.55 -24.98 37.82
C ILE A 185 27.62 -23.51 37.42
N ARG A 186 28.39 -23.22 36.38
CA ARG A 186 28.56 -21.85 35.84
C ARG A 186 28.37 -21.84 34.32
N PRO A 187 27.75 -20.80 33.76
CA PRO A 187 27.77 -20.61 32.30
C PRO A 187 29.20 -20.62 31.77
N GLY A 188 29.40 -21.22 30.59
CA GLY A 188 30.71 -21.42 29.97
C GLY A 188 31.49 -22.66 30.44
N GLN A 189 31.06 -23.32 31.53
CA GLN A 189 31.70 -24.55 32.04
C GLN A 189 31.59 -25.69 31.01
N ARG A 190 32.69 -26.43 30.81
CA ARG A 190 32.74 -27.61 29.92
C ARG A 190 31.88 -28.72 30.51
N ALA A 191 31.09 -29.34 29.63
CA ALA A 191 30.29 -30.50 29.96
C ALA A 191 30.53 -31.63 28.99
N THR A 192 30.41 -32.88 29.46
CA THR A 192 30.45 -34.07 28.59
C THR A 192 29.08 -34.74 28.69
N LEU A 193 28.49 -35.04 27.56
CA LEU A 193 27.21 -35.74 27.44
C LEU A 193 27.44 -37.14 26.93
N GLU A 194 26.86 -38.12 27.62
CA GLU A 194 26.86 -39.54 27.27
C GLU A 194 25.40 -39.96 27.15
N PHE A 195 25.05 -40.67 26.09
CA PHE A 195 23.69 -41.14 25.85
C PHE A 195 23.65 -42.67 26.01
N ASP A 196 22.72 -43.18 26.75
CA ASP A 196 22.53 -44.59 26.98
C ASP A 196 22.33 -45.40 25.68
N ALA A 197 21.68 -44.75 24.68
CA ALA A 197 21.48 -45.33 23.36
C ALA A 197 22.77 -45.42 22.53
N TYR A 198 23.81 -44.66 22.88
CA TYR A 198 25.09 -44.58 22.16
C TYR A 198 26.26 -44.44 23.15
N PRO A 199 26.55 -45.49 23.90
CA PRO A 199 27.53 -45.44 25.01
C PRO A 199 28.95 -45.11 24.57
N ASP A 200 29.29 -45.39 23.31
CA ASP A 200 30.61 -45.13 22.75
C ASP A 200 30.81 -43.67 22.29
N ILE A 201 29.73 -42.85 22.30
CA ILE A 201 29.78 -41.49 21.80
C ILE A 201 29.76 -40.50 22.96
N LYS A 202 30.91 -39.83 23.18
CA LYS A 202 31.01 -38.72 24.15
C LYS A 202 30.95 -37.39 23.47
N LEU A 203 29.86 -36.64 23.61
CA LEU A 203 29.72 -35.31 23.07
C LEU A 203 30.27 -34.28 24.05
N LYS A 204 31.06 -33.35 23.53
CA LYS A 204 31.60 -32.23 24.29
C LYS A 204 30.71 -31.03 24.09
N GLY A 205 30.30 -30.43 25.19
CA GLY A 205 29.48 -29.21 25.19
C GLY A 205 29.98 -28.21 26.25
N HIS A 206 29.22 -27.17 26.40
CA HIS A 206 29.42 -26.22 27.48
C HIS A 206 28.06 -25.74 28.00
N VAL A 207 28.00 -25.33 29.23
CA VAL A 207 26.81 -24.77 29.86
C VAL A 207 26.53 -23.42 29.23
N GLU A 208 25.39 -23.30 28.54
CA GLU A 208 24.99 -22.06 27.91
C GLU A 208 24.34 -21.11 28.92
N SER A 209 23.36 -21.61 29.67
CA SER A 209 22.63 -20.83 30.66
C SER A 209 22.09 -21.74 31.78
N ILE A 210 21.74 -21.14 32.89
CA ILE A 210 21.08 -21.78 34.02
C ILE A 210 19.69 -21.15 34.14
N GLY A 211 18.64 -21.93 33.93
CA GLY A 211 17.27 -21.50 34.09
C GLY A 211 16.93 -21.28 35.57
N GLY A 212 16.27 -20.19 35.91
CA GLY A 212 15.82 -19.89 37.27
C GLY A 212 14.49 -20.53 37.68
N GLY A 213 14.04 -21.58 36.98
CA GLY A 213 12.77 -22.28 37.26
C GLY A 213 12.95 -23.47 38.19
N THR A 214 12.17 -23.54 39.23
CA THR A 214 12.02 -24.79 40.01
C THR A 214 11.16 -25.73 39.18
N GLY A 215 11.64 -26.98 38.96
CA GLY A 215 11.02 -28.00 38.10
C GLY A 215 9.64 -28.53 38.55
N SER A 216 8.78 -27.69 39.09
CA SER A 216 7.39 -28.02 39.46
C SER A 216 6.39 -27.98 38.28
N GLU A 217 6.83 -27.64 37.08
CA GLU A 217 5.95 -27.62 35.88
C GLU A 217 5.96 -28.94 35.09
N PHE A 218 6.67 -29.97 35.54
CA PHE A 218 6.80 -31.25 34.82
C PHE A 218 6.24 -32.43 35.66
N SER A 219 5.10 -32.25 36.29
CA SER A 219 4.37 -33.34 36.90
C SER A 219 3.04 -33.58 36.23
#